data_e6ea57ebc20be0041d95f795a38ff5c0
#
_entry.id   e6ea57ebc20be0041d95f795a38ff5c0
#
_cell.length_a   1.000
_cell.length_b   1.000
_cell.length_c   1.000
_cell.angle_alpha   90.00
_cell.angle_beta   90.00
_cell.angle_gamma   90.00
#
_symmetry.space_group_name_H-M   'P 1'
#
loop_
_entity.id
_entity.type
_entity.pdbx_description
1 polymer ?
#
loop_
_entity_poly.entity_id
_entity_poly.type
_entity_poly.pdbx_seq_one_letter_code
_entity_poly.pdbx_strand_id
1 'polypeptide(L)'
;MSDLNFSLLPWQETVFKDPTRFKVIAAGRRCGKSRLAATILIIESLKCPPGSAVLYVAPTNGQARQIVWDVLLEIGRDVIQNSHINNMDITMINGAKIYVRGADRPDTLRGVSLTYAVLDEVADIKPEAWEQVIRASLSDKKGRAIFIGTPKGRNWFYDLFKMGQ
;
A
#
# COMPACT_ATOMS: atom_id res chain seq x y z
N MET A 1 -4.01 -12.98 19.67
CA MET A 1 -3.73 -11.82 18.81
C MET A 1 -3.29 -10.68 19.70
N SER A 2 -2.09 -10.16 19.49
CA SER A 2 -1.64 -8.98 20.23
C SER A 2 -2.48 -7.78 19.82
N ASP A 3 -2.91 -6.99 20.79
CA ASP A 3 -3.65 -5.76 20.53
C ASP A 3 -2.72 -4.75 19.86
N LEU A 4 -3.01 -4.44 18.60
CA LEU A 4 -2.28 -3.41 17.88
C LEU A 4 -2.77 -2.04 18.34
N ASN A 5 -1.94 -1.37 19.13
CA ASN A 5 -2.25 -0.03 19.61
C ASN A 5 -1.80 1.00 18.58
N PHE A 6 -2.72 1.44 17.73
CA PHE A 6 -2.53 2.59 16.88
C PHE A 6 -3.79 3.46 16.90
N SER A 7 -3.59 4.75 16.87
CA SER A 7 -4.70 5.69 16.78
C SER A 7 -4.73 6.30 15.38
N LEU A 8 -5.91 6.32 14.79
CA LEU A 8 -6.15 6.95 13.50
C LEU A 8 -6.83 8.30 13.68
N LEU A 9 -6.50 9.25 12.83
CA LEU A 9 -7.26 10.49 12.72
C LEU A 9 -8.66 10.17 12.18
N PRO A 10 -9.69 11.02 12.46
CA PRO A 10 -11.05 10.73 12.01
C PRO A 10 -11.18 10.43 10.52
N TRP A 11 -10.48 11.18 9.66
CA TRP A 11 -10.54 10.95 8.22
C TRP A 11 -9.86 9.62 7.82
N GLN A 12 -8.78 9.24 8.52
CA GLN A 12 -8.10 7.98 8.29
C GLN A 12 -9.00 6.80 8.65
N GLU A 13 -9.72 6.92 9.74
CA GLU A 13 -10.65 5.90 10.19
C GLU A 13 -11.80 5.72 9.18
N THR A 14 -12.33 6.80 8.65
CA THR A 14 -13.35 6.76 7.61
C THR A 14 -12.88 5.99 6.38
N VAL A 15 -11.67 6.29 5.90
CA VAL A 15 -11.07 5.60 4.76
C VAL A 15 -10.87 4.12 5.07
N PHE A 16 -10.35 3.81 6.25
CA PHE A 16 -10.07 2.44 6.66
C PHE A 16 -11.34 1.58 6.70
N LYS A 17 -12.43 2.12 7.18
CA LYS A 17 -13.71 1.41 7.31
C LYS A 17 -14.49 1.26 6.01
N ASP A 18 -14.16 2.02 4.99
CA ASP A 18 -14.85 1.98 3.70
C ASP A 18 -14.57 0.64 2.99
N PRO A 19 -15.58 -0.16 2.62
CA PRO A 19 -15.37 -1.47 2.01
C PRO A 19 -15.13 -1.45 0.50
N THR A 20 -15.08 -0.28 -0.13
CA THR A 20 -14.88 -0.15 -1.58
C THR A 20 -13.58 -0.83 -2.02
N ARG A 21 -13.64 -1.59 -3.12
CA ARG A 21 -12.48 -2.35 -3.62
C ARG A 21 -11.31 -1.45 -4.02
N PHE A 22 -11.58 -0.40 -4.77
CA PHE A 22 -10.57 0.57 -5.19
C PHE A 22 -10.94 1.95 -4.64
N LYS A 23 -10.02 2.53 -3.87
CA LYS A 23 -10.21 3.83 -3.24
C LYS A 23 -9.19 4.83 -3.75
N VAL A 24 -9.60 6.08 -3.89
CA VAL A 24 -8.71 7.16 -4.31
C VAL A 24 -8.76 8.26 -3.24
N ILE A 25 -7.60 8.63 -2.72
CA ILE A 25 -7.47 9.66 -1.69
C ILE A 25 -6.59 10.78 -2.19
N ALA A 26 -7.16 11.96 -2.32
CA ALA A 26 -6.42 13.19 -2.55
C ALA A 26 -6.26 13.89 -1.21
N ALA A 27 -5.03 13.95 -0.72
CA ALA A 27 -4.73 14.54 0.57
C ALA A 27 -3.50 15.42 0.48
N GLY A 28 -3.53 16.55 1.19
CA GLY A 28 -2.40 17.46 1.26
C GLY A 28 -1.18 16.85 1.95
N ARG A 29 -0.06 17.52 1.83
CA ARG A 29 1.16 17.12 2.51
C ARG A 29 0.94 17.16 4.04
N ARG A 30 1.63 16.29 4.78
CA ARG A 30 1.61 16.22 6.25
C ARG A 30 0.24 15.90 6.85
N CYS A 31 -0.63 15.21 6.10
CA CYS A 31 -1.94 14.78 6.59
C CYS A 31 -1.95 13.38 7.23
N GLY A 32 -0.79 12.77 7.46
CA GLY A 32 -0.72 11.43 8.04
C GLY A 32 -0.93 10.30 7.04
N LYS A 33 -0.65 10.53 5.76
CA LYS A 33 -0.83 9.53 4.70
C LYS A 33 0.05 8.30 4.88
N SER A 34 1.32 8.50 5.26
CA SER A 34 2.27 7.40 5.46
C SER A 34 1.85 6.49 6.60
N ARG A 35 1.36 7.08 7.68
CA ARG A 35 0.86 6.30 8.82
C ARG A 35 -0.39 5.52 8.47
N LEU A 36 -1.30 6.11 7.72
CA LEU A 36 -2.48 5.41 7.22
C LEU A 36 -2.09 4.25 6.31
N ALA A 37 -1.19 4.49 5.35
CA ALA A 37 -0.71 3.45 4.45
C ALA A 37 -0.09 2.28 5.23
N ALA A 38 0.81 2.56 6.17
CA ALA A 38 1.45 1.54 6.97
C ALA A 38 0.44 0.75 7.81
N THR A 39 -0.52 1.44 8.44
CA THR A 39 -1.56 0.81 9.24
C THR A 39 -2.41 -0.13 8.40
N ILE A 40 -2.84 0.31 7.22
CA ILE A 40 -3.62 -0.53 6.30
C ILE A 40 -2.82 -1.78 5.91
N LEU A 41 -1.56 -1.62 5.55
CA LEU A 41 -0.72 -2.74 5.12
C LEU A 41 -0.54 -3.76 6.25
N ILE A 42 -0.29 -3.32 7.47
CA ILE A 42 -0.15 -4.21 8.63
C ILE A 42 -1.45 -4.98 8.86
N ILE A 43 -2.58 -4.30 8.92
CA ILE A 43 -3.87 -4.93 9.19
C ILE A 43 -4.26 -5.89 8.06
N GLU A 44 -4.14 -5.46 6.81
CA GLU A 44 -4.52 -6.30 5.67
C GLU A 44 -3.60 -7.52 5.54
N SER A 45 -2.31 -7.38 5.85
CA SER A 45 -1.39 -8.52 5.86
C SER A 45 -1.78 -9.55 6.92
N LEU A 46 -2.24 -9.12 8.09
CA LEU A 46 -2.66 -10.04 9.15
C LEU A 46 -3.97 -10.77 8.83
N LYS A 47 -4.76 -10.26 7.90
CA LYS A 47 -5.98 -10.92 7.41
C LYS A 47 -5.72 -11.91 6.28
N CYS A 48 -4.54 -11.88 5.69
CA CYS A 48 -4.20 -12.73 4.56
C CYS A 48 -3.96 -14.18 4.98
N PRO A 49 -4.29 -15.16 4.13
CA PRO A 49 -3.78 -16.52 4.31
C PRO A 49 -2.25 -16.56 4.23
N PRO A 50 -1.60 -17.52 4.88
CA PRO A 50 -0.14 -17.72 4.73
C PRO A 50 0.23 -17.85 3.25
N GLY A 51 1.35 -17.25 2.86
CA GLY A 51 1.81 -17.25 1.48
C GLY A 51 1.21 -16.15 0.61
N SER A 52 0.26 -15.38 1.13
CA SER A 52 -0.28 -14.19 0.45
C SER A 52 0.53 -12.95 0.78
N ALA A 53 0.34 -11.89 0.00
CA ALA A 53 1.11 -10.67 0.16
C ALA A 53 0.26 -9.42 -0.03
N VAL A 54 0.73 -8.35 0.59
CA VAL A 54 0.25 -6.99 0.33
C VAL A 54 1.43 -6.15 -0.18
N LEU A 55 1.13 -5.07 -0.88
CA LEU A 55 2.13 -4.28 -1.58
C LEU A 55 1.99 -2.79 -1.26
N TYR A 56 3.13 -2.16 -0.99
CA TYR A 56 3.26 -0.70 -1.01
C TYR A 56 4.10 -0.29 -2.22
N VAL A 57 3.59 0.64 -3.01
CA VAL A 57 4.29 1.17 -4.20
C VAL A 57 4.38 2.69 -4.13
N ALA A 58 5.58 3.21 -4.39
CA ALA A 58 5.85 4.62 -4.64
C ALA A 58 6.56 4.74 -6.00
N PRO A 59 6.79 5.96 -6.53
CA PRO A 59 7.39 6.09 -7.85
C PRO A 59 8.75 5.42 -8.02
N THR A 60 9.60 5.44 -6.99
CA THR A 60 10.91 4.76 -7.01
C THR A 60 11.10 3.92 -5.74
N ASN A 61 12.02 2.95 -5.82
CA ASN A 61 12.40 2.14 -4.64
C ASN A 61 12.90 3.01 -3.49
N GLY A 62 13.73 4.01 -3.78
CA GLY A 62 14.25 4.91 -2.76
C GLY A 62 13.16 5.69 -2.05
N GLN A 63 12.21 6.23 -2.81
CA GLN A 63 11.07 6.94 -2.23
C GLN A 63 10.19 5.99 -1.40
N ALA A 64 9.90 4.80 -1.92
CA ALA A 64 9.08 3.82 -1.20
C ALA A 64 9.68 3.48 0.16
N ARG A 65 10.98 3.19 0.18
CA ARG A 65 11.70 2.88 1.41
C ARG A 65 11.69 4.07 2.38
N GLN A 66 11.98 5.26 1.88
CA GLN A 66 12.05 6.46 2.71
C GLN A 66 10.72 6.82 3.33
N ILE A 67 9.62 6.63 2.60
CA ILE A 67 8.29 7.04 3.06
C ILE A 67 7.74 6.07 4.11
N VAL A 68 7.81 4.75 3.88
CA VAL A 68 7.00 3.81 4.65
C VAL A 68 7.78 2.80 5.47
N TRP A 69 9.06 2.53 5.16
CA TRP A 69 9.78 1.41 5.79
C TRP A 69 9.84 1.51 7.31
N ASP A 70 10.33 2.64 7.82
CA ASP A 70 10.48 2.81 9.27
C ASP A 70 9.13 2.86 9.99
N VAL A 71 8.12 3.43 9.34
CA VAL A 71 6.76 3.50 9.90
C VAL A 71 6.15 2.10 9.99
N LEU A 72 6.37 1.25 8.99
CA LEU A 72 5.93 -0.15 9.02
C LEU A 72 6.58 -0.91 10.17
N LEU A 73 7.88 -0.76 10.35
CA LEU A 73 8.60 -1.43 11.44
C LEU A 73 8.15 -0.95 12.81
N GLU A 74 7.84 0.34 12.95
CA GLU A 74 7.34 0.90 14.19
C GLU A 74 5.95 0.38 14.53
N ILE A 75 4.99 0.52 13.59
CA ILE A 75 3.60 0.12 13.82
C ILE A 75 3.47 -1.38 13.97
N GLY A 76 4.20 -2.16 13.17
CA GLY A 76 4.10 -3.61 13.13
C GLY A 76 5.04 -4.34 14.08
N ARG A 77 5.75 -3.66 14.95
CA ARG A 77 6.80 -4.24 15.80
C ARG A 77 6.42 -5.57 16.45
N ASP A 78 5.21 -5.66 17.00
CA ASP A 78 4.78 -6.84 17.74
C ASP A 78 4.24 -7.97 16.86
N VAL A 79 4.03 -7.72 15.57
CA VAL A 79 3.43 -8.68 14.63
C VAL A 79 4.33 -8.97 13.43
N ILE A 80 5.50 -8.36 13.36
CA ILE A 80 6.50 -8.65 12.33
C ILE A 80 7.40 -9.77 12.83
N GLN A 81 7.52 -10.84 12.05
CA GLN A 81 8.44 -11.94 12.33
C GLN A 81 9.85 -11.61 11.86
N ASN A 82 9.99 -11.04 10.67
CA ASN A 82 11.27 -10.76 10.05
C ASN A 82 11.15 -9.64 9.02
N SER A 83 12.26 -8.92 8.81
CA SER A 83 12.32 -7.87 7.79
C SER A 83 13.67 -7.90 7.08
N HIS A 84 13.65 -7.71 5.76
CA HIS A 84 14.85 -7.68 4.92
C HIS A 84 14.90 -6.37 4.14
N ILE A 85 15.72 -5.43 4.63
CA ILE A 85 15.81 -4.10 4.04
C ILE A 85 16.34 -4.10 2.61
N ASN A 86 17.27 -5.00 2.30
CA ASN A 86 17.84 -5.08 0.95
C ASN A 86 16.82 -5.60 -0.07
N ASN A 87 16.00 -6.56 0.33
CA ASN A 87 14.93 -7.10 -0.52
C ASN A 87 13.65 -6.27 -0.43
N MET A 88 13.57 -5.34 0.53
CA MET A 88 12.41 -4.51 0.81
C MET A 88 11.15 -5.37 0.99
N ASP A 89 11.25 -6.42 1.80
CA ASP A 89 10.13 -7.24 2.19
C ASP A 89 10.07 -7.46 3.70
N ILE A 90 8.87 -7.69 4.20
CA ILE A 90 8.58 -7.94 5.61
C ILE A 90 7.73 -9.19 5.69
N THR A 91 8.11 -10.12 6.59
CA THR A 91 7.33 -11.33 6.86
C THR A 91 6.60 -11.15 8.19
N MET A 92 5.29 -11.36 8.16
CA MET A 92 4.43 -11.24 9.33
C MET A 92 4.37 -12.56 10.10
N ILE A 93 3.91 -12.49 11.35
CA ILE A 93 3.82 -13.68 12.21
C ILE A 93 2.86 -14.74 11.67
N ASN A 94 1.90 -14.36 10.83
CA ASN A 94 0.97 -15.30 10.17
C ASN A 94 1.52 -15.88 8.86
N GLY A 95 2.73 -15.53 8.47
CA GLY A 95 3.35 -15.99 7.22
C GLY A 95 3.04 -15.15 5.99
N ALA A 96 2.23 -14.11 6.10
CA ALA A 96 1.99 -13.19 5.01
C ALA A 96 3.18 -12.24 4.81
N LYS A 97 3.30 -11.66 3.62
CA LYS A 97 4.39 -10.74 3.30
C LYS A 97 3.88 -9.37 2.95
N ILE A 98 4.69 -8.36 3.29
CA ILE A 98 4.53 -6.99 2.83
C ILE A 98 5.71 -6.69 1.91
N TYR A 99 5.43 -6.35 0.65
CA TYR A 99 6.44 -5.89 -0.30
C TYR A 99 6.40 -4.38 -0.38
N VAL A 100 7.58 -3.75 -0.35
CA VAL A 100 7.75 -2.32 -0.54
C VAL A 100 8.55 -2.14 -1.83
N ARG A 101 7.97 -1.52 -2.85
CA ARG A 101 8.56 -1.47 -4.19
C ARG A 101 8.43 -0.09 -4.83
N GLY A 102 9.31 0.18 -5.80
CA GLY A 102 9.17 1.32 -6.69
C GLY A 102 8.47 0.93 -7.98
N ALA A 103 7.65 1.82 -8.50
CA ALA A 103 6.96 1.61 -9.78
C ALA A 103 7.89 1.70 -10.99
N ASP A 104 9.12 2.18 -10.79
CA ASP A 104 10.16 2.21 -11.82
C ASP A 104 10.68 0.82 -12.19
N ARG A 105 10.36 -0.21 -11.40
CA ARG A 105 10.73 -1.61 -11.66
C ARG A 105 9.50 -2.52 -11.57
N PRO A 106 8.52 -2.35 -12.46
CA PRO A 106 7.26 -3.11 -12.34
C PRO A 106 7.44 -4.62 -12.53
N ASP A 107 8.47 -5.05 -13.25
CA ASP A 107 8.71 -6.48 -13.49
C ASP A 107 9.01 -7.27 -12.22
N THR A 108 9.49 -6.62 -11.16
CA THR A 108 9.72 -7.27 -9.86
C THR A 108 8.43 -7.73 -9.19
N LEU A 109 7.28 -7.28 -9.68
CA LEU A 109 5.95 -7.59 -9.12
C LEU A 109 5.21 -8.66 -9.92
N ARG A 110 5.75 -9.09 -11.06
CA ARG A 110 5.11 -10.11 -11.89
C ARG A 110 5.12 -11.46 -11.17
N GLY A 111 4.00 -12.16 -11.26
CA GLY A 111 3.86 -13.48 -10.64
C GLY A 111 3.56 -13.47 -9.15
N VAL A 112 3.43 -12.30 -8.54
CA VAL A 112 3.04 -12.18 -7.13
C VAL A 112 1.52 -12.09 -7.03
N SER A 113 0.92 -12.86 -6.12
CA SER A 113 -0.52 -12.80 -5.85
C SER A 113 -0.76 -11.88 -4.67
N LEU A 114 -1.48 -10.79 -4.90
CA LEU A 114 -1.70 -9.74 -3.93
C LEU A 114 -3.15 -9.70 -3.45
N THR A 115 -3.33 -9.46 -2.15
CA THR A 115 -4.66 -9.23 -1.56
C THR A 115 -4.95 -7.75 -1.35
N TYR A 116 -3.91 -6.93 -1.28
CA TYR A 116 -4.04 -5.49 -1.12
C TYR A 116 -2.85 -4.76 -1.71
N ALA A 117 -3.07 -3.59 -2.27
CA ALA A 117 -2.02 -2.72 -2.75
C ALA A 117 -2.29 -1.27 -2.35
N VAL A 118 -1.24 -0.58 -1.87
CA VAL A 118 -1.26 0.85 -1.62
C VAL A 118 -0.32 1.50 -2.62
N LEU A 119 -0.86 2.38 -3.47
CA LEU A 119 -0.08 3.16 -4.43
C LEU A 119 -0.01 4.60 -3.89
N ASP A 120 1.19 5.02 -3.55
CA ASP A 120 1.45 6.34 -2.94
C ASP A 120 2.17 7.25 -3.94
N GLU A 121 1.96 8.55 -3.81
CA GLU A 121 2.47 9.54 -4.77
C GLU A 121 2.07 9.20 -6.21
N VAL A 122 0.80 8.84 -6.39
CA VAL A 122 0.24 8.24 -7.61
C VAL A 122 0.45 9.11 -8.84
N ALA A 123 0.41 10.44 -8.66
CA ALA A 123 0.62 11.37 -9.78
C ALA A 123 1.96 11.16 -10.50
N ASP A 124 2.97 10.67 -9.79
CA ASP A 124 4.32 10.45 -10.32
C ASP A 124 4.58 8.99 -10.71
N ILE A 125 3.58 8.11 -10.57
CA ILE A 125 3.64 6.72 -11.03
C ILE A 125 3.11 6.64 -12.46
N LYS A 126 3.81 5.90 -13.32
CA LYS A 126 3.33 5.67 -14.68
C LYS A 126 2.08 4.77 -14.64
N PRO A 127 0.98 5.13 -15.35
CA PRO A 127 -0.25 4.33 -15.33
C PRO A 127 -0.06 2.86 -15.72
N GLU A 128 0.90 2.56 -16.57
CA GLU A 128 1.19 1.21 -17.04
C GLU A 128 1.58 0.27 -15.90
N ALA A 129 2.25 0.77 -14.86
CA ALA A 129 2.60 -0.03 -13.69
C ALA A 129 1.35 -0.60 -13.02
N TRP A 130 0.30 0.21 -12.89
CA TRP A 130 -0.99 -0.24 -12.37
C TRP A 130 -1.72 -1.16 -13.36
N GLU A 131 -1.91 -0.69 -14.58
CA GLU A 131 -2.76 -1.37 -15.56
C GLU A 131 -2.21 -2.73 -15.97
N GLN A 132 -0.88 -2.84 -16.16
CA GLN A 132 -0.26 -4.03 -16.72
C GLN A 132 0.24 -5.02 -15.67
N VAL A 133 0.59 -4.57 -14.48
CA VAL A 133 1.26 -5.42 -13.48
C VAL A 133 0.47 -5.53 -12.19
N ILE A 134 0.23 -4.41 -11.50
CA ILE A 134 -0.34 -4.43 -10.15
C ILE A 134 -1.79 -4.94 -10.18
N ARG A 135 -2.59 -4.43 -11.09
CA ARG A 135 -3.98 -4.85 -11.25
C ARG A 135 -4.09 -6.34 -11.55
N ALA A 136 -3.21 -6.85 -12.41
CA ALA A 136 -3.16 -8.28 -12.71
C ALA A 136 -2.83 -9.11 -11.48
N SER A 137 -1.89 -8.66 -10.66
CA SER A 137 -1.49 -9.33 -9.42
C SER A 137 -2.61 -9.37 -8.38
N LEU A 138 -3.55 -8.44 -8.43
CA LEU A 138 -4.71 -8.39 -7.53
C LEU A 138 -5.89 -9.25 -8.03
N SER A 139 -5.89 -9.65 -9.29
CA SER A 139 -7.06 -10.26 -9.93
C SER A 139 -7.43 -11.62 -9.35
N ASP A 140 -6.45 -12.48 -9.08
CA ASP A 140 -6.67 -13.85 -8.61
C ASP A 140 -7.48 -13.91 -7.31
N LYS A 141 -7.19 -13.00 -6.39
CA LYS A 141 -7.80 -12.98 -5.06
C LYS A 141 -8.82 -11.86 -4.90
N LYS A 142 -9.20 -11.21 -6.00
CA LYS A 142 -10.07 -10.04 -5.98
C LYS A 142 -9.54 -8.99 -4.99
N GLY A 143 -8.23 -8.78 -5.02
CA GLY A 143 -7.53 -7.89 -4.11
C GLY A 143 -8.00 -6.45 -4.22
N ARG A 144 -7.80 -5.70 -3.14
CA ARG A 144 -8.22 -4.31 -3.02
C ARG A 144 -7.04 -3.38 -3.20
N ALA A 145 -7.30 -2.14 -3.57
CA ALA A 145 -6.25 -1.15 -3.73
C ALA A 145 -6.70 0.24 -3.27
N ILE A 146 -5.72 1.02 -2.80
CA ILE A 146 -5.92 2.41 -2.46
C ILE A 146 -4.86 3.26 -3.19
N PHE A 147 -5.30 4.33 -3.80
CA PHE A 147 -4.46 5.27 -4.53
C PHE A 147 -4.38 6.55 -3.71
N ILE A 148 -3.20 6.92 -3.28
CA ILE A 148 -2.97 8.10 -2.43
C ILE A 148 -2.08 9.08 -3.20
N GLY A 149 -2.45 10.34 -3.18
CA GLY A 149 -1.63 11.35 -3.82
C GLY A 149 -1.94 12.75 -3.35
N THR A 150 -1.00 13.65 -3.65
CA THR A 150 -1.20 15.09 -3.51
C THR A 150 -1.63 15.62 -4.87
N PRO A 151 -2.69 16.42 -4.96
CA PRO A 151 -3.11 16.97 -6.24
C PRO A 151 -1.99 17.77 -6.93
N LYS A 152 -1.69 17.42 -8.19
CA LYS A 152 -0.67 18.07 -9.01
C LYS A 152 -1.19 18.41 -10.40
N GLY A 153 -2.38 19.03 -10.47
CA GLY A 153 -3.01 19.35 -11.74
C GLY A 153 -3.75 18.17 -12.38
N ARG A 154 -4.00 18.26 -13.69
CA ARG A 154 -4.76 17.25 -14.42
C ARG A 154 -3.83 16.17 -14.97
N ASN A 155 -3.89 14.98 -14.35
CA ASN A 155 -3.14 13.80 -14.77
C ASN A 155 -4.00 12.56 -14.51
N TRP A 156 -3.45 11.36 -14.68
CA TRP A 156 -4.23 10.14 -14.47
C TRP A 156 -4.74 9.98 -13.03
N PHE A 157 -4.04 10.54 -12.03
CA PHE A 157 -4.53 10.58 -10.64
C PHE A 157 -5.79 11.46 -10.54
N TYR A 158 -5.79 12.59 -11.22
CA TYR A 158 -6.99 13.43 -11.31
C TYR A 158 -8.15 12.67 -11.94
N ASP A 159 -7.90 11.94 -13.02
CA ASP A 159 -8.92 11.14 -13.70
C ASP A 159 -9.48 10.05 -12.78
N LEU A 160 -8.61 9.33 -12.05
CA LEU A 160 -9.05 8.34 -11.05
C LEU A 160 -9.93 8.96 -9.98
N PHE A 161 -9.55 10.11 -9.47
CA PHE A 161 -10.33 10.82 -8.44
C PHE A 161 -11.70 11.22 -8.96
N LYS A 162 -11.78 11.73 -10.20
CA LYS A 162 -13.06 12.11 -10.83
C LYS A 162 -13.95 10.88 -11.07
N MET A 163 -13.40 9.75 -11.41
CA MET A 163 -14.17 8.52 -11.60
C MET A 163 -14.84 8.04 -10.31
N GLY A 164 -14.24 8.33 -9.16
CA GLY A 164 -14.75 7.92 -7.85
C GLY A 164 -15.82 8.85 -7.27
N GLN A 165 -16.11 9.96 -7.93
CA GLN A 165 -17.11 10.91 -7.46
C GLN A 165 -18.52 10.62 -7.97
#